data_f04f09970e2c7777091f980e112cbb7d
#
_entry.id   f04f09970e2c7777091f980e112cbb7d
#
_cell.length_a   1.000
_cell.length_b   1.000
_cell.length_c   1.000
_cell.angle_alpha   90.00
_cell.angle_beta   90.00
_cell.angle_gamma   90.00
#
_symmetry.space_group_name_H-M   'P 1'
#
loop_
_entity.id
_entity.type
_entity.pdbx_description
1 polymer ?
#
loop_
_entity_poly.entity_id
_entity_poly.type
_entity_poly.pdbx_seq_one_letter_code
_entity_poly.pdbx_strand_id
1 'polypeptide(L)'
;LLAFILPLALLWLWLAFGYTHRYATTTQFVLRNQHDTASMSLGAASLLGAGGGEQQDLHMIREYILSPNLLDTLNAQLDLRAHYSASSILPPQRMAKDASTDVFLAKYQSLIDVSIDTTSSILTLTIEGYTPEQTLKQTQLTIEAAEKYVNEVSRKIAERQTVAAREHLTGAKAEHAAKNRYLLAFQQENNTFMPDKDGTSALSVIGGLESALATEKARLAGMLAYLAPTAPAVIESQAKIKAVEDQIVVERAHLTRPASATDAGGAKPFNQLLASYQMVQLE
;
A
#
# COMPACT_ATOMS: atom_id res chain seq x y z
N LEU A 1 -78.02 9.41 -2.35
CA LEU A 1 -77.41 8.11 -2.12
C LEU A 1 -76.80 7.51 -3.41
N LEU A 2 -77.58 7.49 -4.55
CA LEU A 2 -77.10 6.91 -5.83
C LEU A 2 -75.92 7.66 -6.40
N ALA A 3 -75.83 9.01 -6.28
CA ALA A 3 -74.78 9.87 -6.75
C ALA A 3 -73.43 9.66 -5.97
N PHE A 4 -73.49 9.02 -4.79
CA PHE A 4 -72.31 8.66 -3.98
C PHE A 4 -71.87 7.22 -4.20
N ILE A 5 -72.82 6.34 -4.41
CA ILE A 5 -72.56 4.89 -4.57
C ILE A 5 -71.94 4.62 -5.95
N LEU A 6 -72.39 5.29 -7.00
CA LEU A 6 -71.92 5.06 -8.37
C LEU A 6 -70.42 5.38 -8.58
N PRO A 7 -69.88 6.50 -8.15
CA PRO A 7 -68.45 6.78 -8.29
C PRO A 7 -67.59 5.83 -7.38
N LEU A 8 -68.12 5.44 -6.22
CA LEU A 8 -67.42 4.50 -5.32
C LEU A 8 -67.39 3.08 -5.92
N ALA A 9 -68.45 2.63 -6.54
CA ALA A 9 -68.50 1.35 -7.25
C ALA A 9 -67.61 1.34 -8.50
N LEU A 10 -67.54 2.44 -9.25
CA LEU A 10 -66.65 2.60 -10.39
C LEU A 10 -65.17 2.62 -9.93
N LEU A 11 -64.86 3.27 -8.82
CA LEU A 11 -63.57 3.27 -8.23
C LEU A 11 -63.17 1.87 -7.76
N TRP A 12 -64.08 1.14 -7.15
CA TRP A 12 -63.88 -0.25 -6.70
C TRP A 12 -63.67 -1.20 -7.88
N LEU A 13 -64.50 -1.07 -8.92
CA LEU A 13 -64.37 -1.82 -10.16
C LEU A 13 -63.02 -1.56 -10.83
N TRP A 14 -62.60 -0.29 -10.86
CA TRP A 14 -61.31 0.11 -11.43
C TRP A 14 -60.16 -0.45 -10.60
N LEU A 15 -60.24 -0.44 -9.26
CA LEU A 15 -59.23 -1.01 -8.38
C LEU A 15 -59.18 -2.55 -8.51
N ALA A 16 -60.31 -3.23 -8.66
CA ALA A 16 -60.40 -4.68 -8.78
C ALA A 16 -59.89 -5.21 -10.14
N PHE A 17 -60.10 -4.50 -11.23
CA PHE A 17 -59.81 -4.96 -12.58
C PHE A 17 -58.70 -4.13 -13.27
N GLY A 18 -58.35 -2.99 -12.70
CA GLY A 18 -57.37 -2.05 -13.29
C GLY A 18 -55.92 -2.27 -12.89
N TYR A 19 -55.65 -3.30 -12.10
CA TYR A 19 -54.27 -3.57 -11.62
C TYR A 19 -53.65 -4.74 -12.37
N THR A 20 -52.54 -4.51 -13.07
CA THR A 20 -51.77 -5.58 -13.69
C THR A 20 -50.99 -6.32 -12.60
N HIS A 21 -51.07 -7.64 -12.52
CA HIS A 21 -50.30 -8.46 -11.57
C HIS A 21 -48.80 -8.25 -11.83
N ARG A 22 -48.02 -8.14 -10.75
CA ARG A 22 -46.56 -8.10 -10.78
C ARG A 22 -46.01 -9.40 -10.18
N TYR A 23 -44.95 -9.86 -10.78
CA TYR A 23 -44.16 -10.99 -10.33
C TYR A 23 -42.85 -10.51 -9.79
N ALA A 24 -42.44 -10.93 -8.62
CA ALA A 24 -41.16 -10.54 -7.99
C ALA A 24 -40.23 -11.74 -7.94
N THR A 25 -39.00 -11.53 -8.32
CA THR A 25 -37.87 -12.47 -8.12
C THR A 25 -36.89 -11.86 -7.18
N THR A 26 -36.62 -12.56 -6.07
CA THR A 26 -35.64 -12.10 -5.07
C THR A 26 -34.42 -13.01 -5.09
N THR A 27 -33.23 -12.44 -5.08
CA THR A 27 -31.97 -13.15 -4.99
C THR A 27 -31.05 -12.46 -3.99
N GLN A 28 -30.12 -13.20 -3.41
CA GLN A 28 -29.15 -12.70 -2.44
C GLN A 28 -27.73 -12.96 -2.91
N PHE A 29 -26.87 -11.96 -2.74
CA PHE A 29 -25.44 -12.05 -3.03
C PHE A 29 -24.65 -11.89 -1.76
N VAL A 30 -23.62 -12.70 -1.62
CA VAL A 30 -22.58 -12.54 -0.61
C VAL A 30 -21.29 -12.28 -1.34
N LEU A 31 -20.69 -11.14 -1.09
CA LEU A 31 -19.33 -10.85 -1.58
C LEU A 31 -18.33 -11.54 -0.64
N ARG A 32 -17.58 -12.49 -1.16
CA ARG A 32 -16.49 -13.11 -0.41
C ARG A 32 -15.17 -12.65 -0.98
N ASN A 33 -14.50 -11.74 -0.28
CA ASN A 33 -13.15 -11.34 -0.63
C ASN A 33 -12.17 -12.49 -0.35
N GLN A 34 -11.53 -13.03 -1.38
CA GLN A 34 -10.48 -14.06 -1.25
C GLN A 34 -9.17 -13.53 -0.65
N HIS A 35 -9.11 -12.27 -0.26
CA HIS A 35 -7.89 -11.64 0.27
C HIS A 35 -7.61 -11.97 1.76
N ASP A 36 -8.52 -12.64 2.46
CA ASP A 36 -8.34 -12.97 3.88
C ASP A 36 -7.34 -14.10 4.17
N THR A 37 -6.83 -14.79 3.16
CA THR A 37 -5.86 -15.89 3.35
C THR A 37 -4.39 -15.49 3.22
N ALA A 38 -4.07 -14.23 2.90
CA ALA A 38 -2.68 -13.74 2.80
C ALA A 38 -2.34 -12.66 3.84
N SER A 39 -3.07 -12.57 4.95
CA SER A 39 -2.82 -11.60 6.01
C SER A 39 -1.68 -12.03 6.94
N MET A 40 -0.45 -11.98 6.47
CA MET A 40 0.73 -11.96 7.36
C MET A 40 1.52 -10.65 7.24
N SER A 41 0.81 -9.52 7.27
CA SER A 41 1.43 -8.23 7.60
C SER A 41 0.38 -7.30 8.24
N LEU A 42 0.00 -7.66 9.46
CA LEU A 42 -1.06 -6.99 10.25
C LEU A 42 -0.77 -5.53 10.62
N GLY A 43 0.38 -4.97 10.25
CA GLY A 43 0.76 -3.61 10.65
C GLY A 43 0.52 -2.51 9.62
N ALA A 44 0.56 -2.82 8.33
CA ALA A 44 0.49 -1.80 7.27
C ALA A 44 -0.90 -1.67 6.63
N ALA A 45 -1.68 -2.76 6.58
CA ALA A 45 -3.00 -2.75 5.96
C ALA A 45 -4.06 -2.03 6.81
N SER A 46 -3.95 -2.07 8.15
CA SER A 46 -4.88 -1.35 9.05
C SER A 46 -4.65 0.17 9.05
N LEU A 47 -3.44 0.63 8.76
CA LEU A 47 -3.11 2.05 8.63
C LEU A 47 -3.57 2.67 7.30
N LEU A 48 -3.87 1.84 6.28
CA LEU A 48 -4.35 2.27 4.96
C LEU A 48 -5.87 2.18 4.79
N GLY A 49 -6.65 1.97 5.86
CA GLY A 49 -8.10 2.00 5.82
C GLY A 49 -8.74 0.76 5.15
N ALA A 50 -8.08 -0.38 5.14
CA ALA A 50 -8.55 -1.62 4.50
C ALA A 50 -9.79 -2.27 5.18
N GLY A 51 -10.34 -1.67 6.25
CA GLY A 51 -11.52 -2.18 6.97
C GLY A 51 -12.88 -1.82 6.36
N GLY A 52 -12.93 -1.00 5.28
CA GLY A 52 -14.18 -0.52 4.67
C GLY A 52 -14.48 -1.06 3.28
N GLY A 53 -13.64 -1.91 2.70
CA GLY A 53 -13.73 -2.32 1.30
C GLY A 53 -15.00 -3.09 0.94
N GLU A 54 -15.42 -4.00 1.78
CA GLU A 54 -16.55 -4.89 1.50
C GLU A 54 -17.88 -4.15 1.36
N GLN A 55 -18.16 -3.21 2.25
CA GLN A 55 -19.36 -2.38 2.16
C GLN A 55 -19.32 -1.44 0.94
N GLN A 56 -18.16 -0.90 0.64
CA GLN A 56 -17.98 -0.03 -0.52
C GLN A 56 -18.19 -0.79 -1.83
N ASP A 57 -17.74 -2.04 -1.91
CA ASP A 57 -17.94 -2.90 -3.06
C ASP A 57 -19.44 -3.22 -3.28
N LEU A 58 -20.20 -3.49 -2.20
CA LEU A 58 -21.65 -3.70 -2.27
C LEU A 58 -22.38 -2.44 -2.75
N HIS A 59 -21.97 -1.25 -2.30
CA HIS A 59 -22.53 0.00 -2.80
C HIS A 59 -22.22 0.23 -4.28
N MET A 60 -21.02 -0.12 -4.75
CA MET A 60 -20.68 -0.04 -6.18
C MET A 60 -21.54 -0.98 -7.02
N ILE A 61 -21.79 -2.20 -6.55
CA ILE A 61 -22.68 -3.15 -7.23
C ILE A 61 -24.11 -2.58 -7.30
N ARG A 62 -24.61 -2.04 -6.21
CA ARG A 62 -25.95 -1.42 -6.17
C ARG A 62 -26.04 -0.29 -7.18
N GLU A 63 -25.08 0.64 -7.21
CA GLU A 63 -25.07 1.75 -8.17
C GLU A 63 -24.95 1.24 -9.61
N TYR A 64 -24.18 0.18 -9.86
CA TYR A 64 -24.12 -0.44 -11.19
C TYR A 64 -25.45 -1.05 -11.61
N ILE A 65 -26.14 -1.77 -10.70
CA ILE A 65 -27.45 -2.38 -10.99
C ILE A 65 -28.51 -1.31 -11.35
N LEU A 66 -28.45 -0.15 -10.71
CA LEU A 66 -29.37 0.96 -10.96
C LEU A 66 -28.89 1.91 -12.07
N SER A 67 -27.77 1.61 -12.73
CA SER A 67 -27.18 2.47 -13.73
C SER A 67 -27.85 2.39 -15.11
N PRO A 68 -27.76 3.46 -15.90
CA PRO A 68 -28.22 3.42 -17.30
C PRO A 68 -27.43 2.42 -18.16
N ASN A 69 -26.14 2.16 -17.84
CA ASN A 69 -25.31 1.22 -18.59
C ASN A 69 -25.85 -0.21 -18.51
N LEU A 70 -26.25 -0.65 -17.32
CA LEU A 70 -26.85 -1.98 -17.17
C LEU A 70 -28.23 -2.01 -17.85
N LEU A 71 -29.03 -0.97 -17.71
CA LEU A 71 -30.33 -0.87 -18.38
C LEU A 71 -30.19 -1.02 -19.90
N ASP A 72 -29.23 -0.34 -20.52
CA ASP A 72 -28.98 -0.45 -21.97
C ASP A 72 -28.57 -1.87 -22.36
N THR A 73 -27.71 -2.49 -21.56
CA THR A 73 -27.28 -3.89 -21.77
C THR A 73 -28.46 -4.87 -21.70
N LEU A 74 -29.30 -4.72 -20.68
CA LEU A 74 -30.51 -5.55 -20.51
C LEU A 74 -31.56 -5.27 -21.60
N ASN A 75 -31.73 -4.01 -21.97
CA ASN A 75 -32.63 -3.62 -23.04
C ASN A 75 -32.25 -4.22 -24.40
N ALA A 76 -30.94 -4.26 -24.71
CA ALA A 76 -30.43 -4.88 -25.93
C ALA A 76 -30.72 -6.40 -26.01
N GLN A 77 -30.83 -7.07 -24.87
CA GLN A 77 -31.04 -8.52 -24.81
C GLN A 77 -32.51 -8.92 -24.61
N LEU A 78 -33.29 -8.10 -23.89
CA LEU A 78 -34.65 -8.41 -23.46
C LEU A 78 -35.72 -7.53 -24.07
N ASP A 79 -35.34 -6.48 -24.80
CA ASP A 79 -36.26 -5.46 -25.29
C ASP A 79 -37.20 -4.92 -24.19
N LEU A 80 -36.60 -4.51 -23.08
CA LEU A 80 -37.33 -4.04 -21.88
C LEU A 80 -38.22 -2.85 -22.20
N ARG A 81 -37.82 -2.00 -23.16
CA ARG A 81 -38.60 -0.86 -23.58
C ARG A 81 -39.94 -1.31 -24.22
N ALA A 82 -39.91 -2.28 -25.12
CA ALA A 82 -41.13 -2.86 -25.70
C ALA A 82 -41.97 -3.57 -24.62
N HIS A 83 -41.34 -4.28 -23.71
CA HIS A 83 -42.03 -4.97 -22.63
C HIS A 83 -42.78 -3.99 -21.71
N TYR A 84 -42.15 -2.90 -21.24
CA TYR A 84 -42.79 -1.95 -20.32
C TYR A 84 -43.84 -1.07 -21.02
N SER A 85 -43.85 -1.01 -22.37
CA SER A 85 -44.85 -0.31 -23.19
C SER A 85 -45.94 -1.25 -23.74
N ALA A 86 -45.91 -2.54 -23.40
CA ALA A 86 -46.83 -3.49 -23.95
C ALA A 86 -48.31 -3.17 -23.62
N SER A 87 -49.22 -3.45 -24.58
CA SER A 87 -50.63 -3.19 -24.41
C SER A 87 -51.31 -4.03 -23.34
N SER A 88 -50.68 -5.15 -22.91
CA SER A 88 -51.11 -6.00 -21.81
C SER A 88 -50.98 -5.31 -20.45
N ILE A 89 -50.16 -4.26 -20.32
CA ILE A 89 -50.00 -3.51 -19.10
C ILE A 89 -51.01 -2.34 -19.10
N LEU A 90 -51.79 -2.30 -18.02
CA LEU A 90 -52.85 -1.27 -17.90
C LEU A 90 -52.30 0.06 -17.43
N PRO A 91 -52.84 1.22 -17.90
CA PRO A 91 -52.47 2.51 -17.31
C PRO A 91 -52.95 2.55 -15.82
N PRO A 92 -52.17 3.16 -14.92
CA PRO A 92 -50.99 4.00 -15.11
C PRO A 92 -49.65 3.26 -15.10
N GLN A 93 -49.62 1.95 -15.09
CA GLN A 93 -48.39 1.16 -14.97
C GLN A 93 -47.60 1.05 -16.28
N ARG A 94 -48.30 1.24 -17.43
CA ARG A 94 -47.70 1.16 -18.75
C ARG A 94 -46.87 2.40 -19.07
N MET A 95 -45.66 2.20 -19.56
CA MET A 95 -44.80 3.25 -20.08
C MET A 95 -45.25 3.64 -21.51
N ALA A 96 -45.14 4.91 -21.89
CA ALA A 96 -45.33 5.35 -23.28
C ALA A 96 -44.23 4.77 -24.19
N LYS A 97 -44.57 4.42 -25.45
CA LYS A 97 -43.61 3.82 -26.40
C LYS A 97 -42.47 4.78 -26.75
N ASP A 98 -42.76 6.06 -26.81
CA ASP A 98 -41.87 7.19 -27.14
C ASP A 98 -41.30 7.90 -25.89
N ALA A 99 -41.37 7.23 -24.73
CA ALA A 99 -40.83 7.76 -23.48
C ALA A 99 -39.34 8.10 -23.60
N SER A 100 -38.91 9.21 -22.98
CA SER A 100 -37.51 9.59 -22.93
C SER A 100 -36.67 8.55 -22.15
N THR A 101 -35.35 8.59 -22.34
CA THR A 101 -34.43 7.70 -21.64
C THR A 101 -34.54 7.86 -20.13
N ASP A 102 -34.77 9.08 -19.65
CA ASP A 102 -34.91 9.34 -18.20
C ASP A 102 -36.17 8.68 -17.62
N VAL A 103 -37.30 8.74 -18.36
CA VAL A 103 -38.54 8.06 -17.96
C VAL A 103 -38.37 6.56 -17.99
N PHE A 104 -37.64 6.04 -18.98
CA PHE A 104 -37.31 4.60 -19.04
C PHE A 104 -36.44 4.15 -17.89
N LEU A 105 -35.40 4.92 -17.56
CA LEU A 105 -34.52 4.66 -16.40
C LEU A 105 -35.31 4.72 -15.08
N ALA A 106 -36.14 5.75 -14.89
CA ALA A 106 -36.98 5.87 -13.70
C ALA A 106 -37.97 4.69 -13.56
N LYS A 107 -38.54 4.24 -14.69
CA LYS A 107 -39.41 3.06 -14.71
C LYS A 107 -38.65 1.79 -14.32
N TYR A 108 -37.47 1.57 -14.89
CA TYR A 108 -36.58 0.48 -14.56
C TYR A 108 -36.25 0.45 -13.06
N GLN A 109 -35.77 1.59 -12.53
CA GLN A 109 -35.43 1.74 -11.11
C GLN A 109 -36.63 1.55 -10.19
N SER A 110 -37.85 1.90 -10.62
CA SER A 110 -39.08 1.68 -9.82
C SER A 110 -39.50 0.21 -9.70
N LEU A 111 -38.94 -0.68 -10.54
CA LEU A 111 -39.20 -2.09 -10.56
C LEU A 111 -38.07 -2.93 -9.92
N ILE A 112 -37.00 -2.26 -9.47
CA ILE A 112 -35.86 -2.93 -8.87
C ILE A 112 -35.63 -2.35 -7.49
N ASP A 113 -35.59 -3.21 -6.50
CA ASP A 113 -35.18 -2.90 -5.14
C ASP A 113 -33.84 -3.60 -4.82
N VAL A 114 -32.86 -2.80 -4.37
CA VAL A 114 -31.54 -3.30 -3.97
C VAL A 114 -31.28 -2.84 -2.55
N SER A 115 -31.39 -3.77 -1.61
CA SER A 115 -31.10 -3.51 -0.20
C SER A 115 -29.80 -4.19 0.23
N ILE A 116 -29.03 -3.50 1.09
CA ILE A 116 -27.77 -3.99 1.64
C ILE A 116 -27.95 -4.11 3.16
N ASP A 117 -27.80 -5.32 3.68
CA ASP A 117 -27.66 -5.51 5.12
C ASP A 117 -26.20 -5.29 5.52
N THR A 118 -25.96 -4.17 6.20
CA THR A 118 -24.61 -3.77 6.63
C THR A 118 -24.04 -4.66 7.74
N THR A 119 -24.90 -5.45 8.41
CA THR A 119 -24.47 -6.35 9.48
C THR A 119 -23.97 -7.69 8.93
N SER A 120 -24.66 -8.22 7.92
CA SER A 120 -24.33 -9.52 7.32
C SER A 120 -23.55 -9.39 5.99
N SER A 121 -23.34 -8.15 5.49
CA SER A 121 -22.77 -7.90 4.16
C SER A 121 -23.50 -8.64 3.03
N ILE A 122 -24.82 -8.78 3.17
CA ILE A 122 -25.66 -9.43 2.16
C ILE A 122 -26.37 -8.35 1.34
N LEU A 123 -26.22 -8.42 0.01
CA LEU A 123 -27.01 -7.63 -0.92
C LEU A 123 -28.21 -8.45 -1.37
N THR A 124 -29.40 -7.92 -1.14
CA THR A 124 -30.65 -8.52 -1.59
C THR A 124 -31.18 -7.73 -2.79
N LEU A 125 -31.32 -8.40 -3.93
CA LEU A 125 -31.87 -7.85 -5.16
C LEU A 125 -33.28 -8.40 -5.36
N THR A 126 -34.26 -7.53 -5.47
CA THR A 126 -35.64 -7.88 -5.83
C THR A 126 -35.98 -7.17 -7.14
N ILE A 127 -36.37 -7.93 -8.15
CA ILE A 127 -36.82 -7.42 -9.44
C ILE A 127 -38.29 -7.75 -9.62
N GLU A 128 -39.10 -6.73 -9.87
CA GLU A 128 -40.49 -6.83 -10.23
C GLU A 128 -40.70 -6.76 -11.74
N GLY A 129 -41.58 -7.55 -12.27
CA GLY A 129 -41.94 -7.53 -13.70
C GLY A 129 -43.38 -7.91 -13.94
N TYR A 130 -43.80 -7.86 -15.19
CA TYR A 130 -45.18 -8.11 -15.58
C TYR A 130 -45.43 -9.54 -16.09
N THR A 131 -44.37 -10.30 -16.36
CA THR A 131 -44.44 -11.73 -16.70
C THR A 131 -43.37 -12.51 -15.93
N PRO A 132 -43.68 -13.72 -15.44
CA PRO A 132 -42.73 -14.48 -14.61
C PRO A 132 -41.45 -14.86 -15.37
N GLU A 133 -41.59 -15.25 -16.65
CA GLU A 133 -40.45 -15.68 -17.49
C GLU A 133 -39.46 -14.56 -17.72
N GLN A 134 -39.98 -13.35 -18.01
CA GLN A 134 -39.12 -12.19 -18.29
C GLN A 134 -38.45 -11.66 -17.02
N THR A 135 -39.20 -11.66 -15.90
CA THR A 135 -38.66 -11.26 -14.59
C THR A 135 -37.53 -12.17 -14.17
N LEU A 136 -37.69 -13.49 -14.32
CA LEU A 136 -36.64 -14.46 -14.03
C LEU A 136 -35.42 -14.26 -14.92
N LYS A 137 -35.62 -14.08 -16.24
CA LYS A 137 -34.56 -13.88 -17.21
C LYS A 137 -33.83 -12.55 -16.97
N GLN A 138 -34.56 -11.48 -16.65
CA GLN A 138 -33.98 -10.19 -16.27
C GLN A 138 -33.11 -10.32 -15.01
N THR A 139 -33.58 -11.04 -13.99
CA THR A 139 -32.80 -11.29 -12.77
C THR A 139 -31.52 -12.06 -13.07
N GLN A 140 -31.59 -13.13 -13.87
CA GLN A 140 -30.41 -13.92 -14.25
C GLN A 140 -29.36 -13.07 -14.98
N LEU A 141 -29.77 -12.28 -15.97
CA LEU A 141 -28.88 -11.41 -16.72
C LEU A 141 -28.31 -10.27 -15.87
N THR A 142 -29.09 -9.75 -14.92
CA THR A 142 -28.61 -8.75 -13.95
C THR A 142 -27.52 -9.33 -13.06
N ILE A 143 -27.69 -10.59 -12.58
CA ILE A 143 -26.68 -11.30 -11.80
C ILE A 143 -25.40 -11.48 -12.61
N GLU A 144 -25.50 -12.03 -13.82
CA GLU A 144 -24.36 -12.27 -14.70
C GLU A 144 -23.59 -10.98 -15.02
N ALA A 145 -24.32 -9.90 -15.28
CA ALA A 145 -23.71 -8.58 -15.55
C ALA A 145 -23.04 -8.00 -14.29
N ALA A 146 -23.64 -8.16 -13.11
CA ALA A 146 -23.06 -7.72 -11.84
C ALA A 146 -21.78 -8.50 -11.50
N GLU A 147 -21.78 -9.83 -11.67
CA GLU A 147 -20.57 -10.67 -11.49
C GLU A 147 -19.45 -10.27 -12.44
N LYS A 148 -19.77 -10.06 -13.71
CA LYS A 148 -18.80 -9.60 -14.72
C LYS A 148 -18.21 -8.25 -14.36
N TYR A 149 -19.06 -7.32 -13.90
CA TYR A 149 -18.62 -5.99 -13.47
C TYR A 149 -17.65 -6.06 -12.28
N VAL A 150 -17.99 -6.83 -11.24
CA VAL A 150 -17.13 -7.02 -10.07
C VAL A 150 -15.77 -7.61 -10.45
N ASN A 151 -15.80 -8.66 -11.28
CA ASN A 151 -14.57 -9.31 -11.74
C ASN A 151 -13.70 -8.35 -12.56
N GLU A 152 -14.31 -7.53 -13.42
CA GLU A 152 -13.57 -6.52 -14.21
C GLU A 152 -12.97 -5.42 -13.34
N VAL A 153 -13.73 -4.90 -12.37
CA VAL A 153 -13.25 -3.89 -11.43
C VAL A 153 -12.10 -4.44 -10.58
N SER A 154 -12.26 -5.64 -10.00
CA SER A 154 -11.22 -6.31 -9.21
C SER A 154 -9.94 -6.54 -10.02
N ARG A 155 -10.06 -6.99 -11.26
CA ARG A 155 -8.93 -7.16 -12.18
C ARG A 155 -8.21 -5.83 -12.45
N LYS A 156 -8.96 -4.76 -12.75
CA LYS A 156 -8.37 -3.43 -12.97
C LYS A 156 -7.65 -2.89 -11.74
N ILE A 157 -8.18 -3.12 -10.54
CA ILE A 157 -7.53 -2.74 -9.27
C ILE A 157 -6.22 -3.52 -9.10
N ALA A 158 -6.24 -4.85 -9.29
CA ALA A 158 -5.05 -5.70 -9.17
C ALA A 158 -3.96 -5.32 -10.21
N GLU A 159 -4.35 -5.02 -11.44
CA GLU A 159 -3.44 -4.53 -12.48
C GLU A 159 -2.77 -3.21 -12.08
N ARG A 160 -3.55 -2.23 -11.59
CA ARG A 160 -3.01 -0.94 -11.11
C ARG A 160 -2.06 -1.11 -9.93
N GLN A 161 -2.42 -1.94 -8.95
CA GLN A 161 -1.55 -2.25 -7.81
C GLN A 161 -0.24 -2.91 -8.26
N THR A 162 -0.31 -3.83 -9.22
CA THR A 162 0.87 -4.48 -9.79
C THR A 162 1.79 -3.49 -10.51
N VAL A 163 1.22 -2.56 -11.29
CA VAL A 163 1.99 -1.51 -11.96
C VAL A 163 2.67 -0.62 -10.93
N ALA A 164 1.92 -0.11 -9.94
CA ALA A 164 2.47 0.73 -8.88
C ALA A 164 3.60 0.01 -8.09
N ALA A 165 3.40 -1.26 -7.73
CA ALA A 165 4.43 -2.05 -7.05
C ALA A 165 5.70 -2.23 -7.90
N ARG A 166 5.57 -2.43 -9.21
CA ARG A 166 6.71 -2.51 -10.14
C ARG A 166 7.46 -1.18 -10.26
N GLU A 167 6.74 -0.07 -10.31
CA GLU A 167 7.34 1.27 -10.33
C GLU A 167 8.13 1.56 -9.05
N HIS A 168 7.54 1.26 -7.87
CA HIS A 168 8.24 1.36 -6.59
C HIS A 168 9.48 0.46 -6.51
N LEU A 169 9.38 -0.79 -6.99
CA LEU A 169 10.53 -1.69 -7.03
C LEU A 169 11.63 -1.17 -7.96
N THR A 170 11.26 -0.63 -9.11
CA THR A 170 12.22 -0.07 -10.07
C THR A 170 12.91 1.16 -9.48
N GLY A 171 12.16 2.05 -8.82
CA GLY A 171 12.68 3.21 -8.10
C GLY A 171 13.66 2.81 -7.00
N ALA A 172 13.25 1.88 -6.13
CA ALA A 172 14.10 1.38 -5.05
C ALA A 172 15.39 0.72 -5.55
N LYS A 173 15.32 -0.06 -6.64
CA LYS A 173 16.51 -0.64 -7.28
C LYS A 173 17.44 0.42 -7.86
N ALA A 174 16.91 1.45 -8.49
CA ALA A 174 17.69 2.55 -9.04
C ALA A 174 18.39 3.35 -7.93
N GLU A 175 17.68 3.63 -6.85
CA GLU A 175 18.23 4.30 -5.65
C GLU A 175 19.33 3.46 -5.01
N HIS A 176 19.08 2.18 -4.76
CA HIS A 176 20.09 1.27 -4.23
C HIS A 176 21.33 1.18 -5.12
N ALA A 177 21.17 1.13 -6.44
CA ALA A 177 22.28 1.14 -7.38
C ALA A 177 23.04 2.47 -7.38
N ALA A 178 22.36 3.60 -7.18
CA ALA A 178 23.00 4.92 -7.05
C ALA A 178 23.80 5.02 -5.75
N LYS A 179 23.23 4.58 -4.61
CA LYS A 179 23.92 4.55 -3.31
C LYS A 179 25.14 3.63 -3.35
N ASN A 180 25.04 2.45 -3.96
CA ASN A 180 26.19 1.56 -4.13
C ASN A 180 27.31 2.18 -5.00
N ARG A 181 26.96 2.87 -6.10
CA ARG A 181 27.95 3.59 -6.91
C ARG A 181 28.63 4.71 -6.13
N TYR A 182 27.84 5.46 -5.35
CA TYR A 182 28.38 6.51 -4.49
C TYR A 182 29.33 5.93 -3.44
N LEU A 183 28.95 4.82 -2.78
CA LEU A 183 29.80 4.14 -1.80
C LEU A 183 31.11 3.66 -2.42
N LEU A 184 31.05 3.04 -3.60
CA LEU A 184 32.26 2.60 -4.33
C LEU A 184 33.18 3.76 -4.72
N ALA A 185 32.61 4.86 -5.23
CA ALA A 185 33.36 6.07 -5.54
C ALA A 185 34.02 6.65 -4.28
N PHE A 186 33.29 6.74 -3.17
CA PHE A 186 33.78 7.18 -1.89
C PHE A 186 34.98 6.33 -1.39
N GLN A 187 34.84 4.99 -1.50
CA GLN A 187 35.92 4.05 -1.13
C GLN A 187 37.16 4.22 -2.01
N GLN A 188 36.97 4.43 -3.32
CA GLN A 188 38.09 4.67 -4.27
C GLN A 188 38.79 6.00 -4.04
N GLU A 189 38.03 7.08 -3.83
CA GLU A 189 38.61 8.42 -3.58
C GLU A 189 39.42 8.50 -2.28
N ASN A 190 38.95 7.73 -1.26
CA ASN A 190 39.59 7.77 0.07
C ASN A 190 40.54 6.59 0.34
N ASN A 191 40.77 5.72 -0.64
CA ASN A 191 41.63 4.54 -0.55
C ASN A 191 41.34 3.64 0.70
N THR A 192 40.08 3.59 1.14
CA THR A 192 39.67 2.97 2.40
C THR A 192 38.55 1.97 2.12
N PHE A 193 38.76 0.69 2.43
CA PHE A 193 37.80 -0.36 2.21
C PHE A 193 36.69 -0.42 3.28
N MET A 194 37.07 -0.15 4.53
CA MET A 194 36.16 -0.21 5.69
C MET A 194 36.59 0.80 6.76
N PRO A 195 36.17 2.08 6.68
CA PRO A 195 36.58 3.10 7.64
C PRO A 195 36.33 2.71 9.12
N ASP A 196 35.22 2.02 9.41
CA ASP A 196 34.89 1.58 10.76
C ASP A 196 35.88 0.55 11.32
N LYS A 197 36.38 -0.37 10.48
CA LYS A 197 37.35 -1.40 10.91
C LYS A 197 38.75 -0.82 11.02
N ASP A 198 39.13 0.06 10.11
CA ASP A 198 40.45 0.71 10.11
C ASP A 198 40.58 1.60 11.33
N GLY A 199 39.54 2.37 11.69
CA GLY A 199 39.51 3.18 12.89
C GLY A 199 39.55 2.37 14.18
N THR A 200 38.76 1.27 14.25
CA THR A 200 38.76 0.39 15.44
C THR A 200 40.09 -0.30 15.63
N SER A 201 40.75 -0.73 14.55
CA SER A 201 42.06 -1.36 14.57
C SER A 201 43.13 -0.35 15.04
N ALA A 202 43.16 0.87 14.54
CA ALA A 202 44.08 1.90 14.96
C ALA A 202 43.91 2.29 16.44
N LEU A 203 42.66 2.43 16.90
CA LEU A 203 42.39 2.67 18.33
C LEU A 203 42.86 1.51 19.22
N SER A 204 42.71 0.27 18.76
CA SER A 204 43.20 -0.92 19.48
C SER A 204 44.74 -0.91 19.57
N VAL A 205 45.45 -0.53 18.49
CA VAL A 205 46.91 -0.39 18.48
C VAL A 205 47.34 0.70 19.46
N ILE A 206 46.70 1.89 19.42
CA ILE A 206 47.02 2.96 20.37
C ILE A 206 46.79 2.54 21.80
N GLY A 207 45.68 1.85 22.13
CA GLY A 207 45.39 1.33 23.45
C GLY A 207 46.45 0.34 23.94
N GLY A 208 46.96 -0.52 23.04
CA GLY A 208 48.08 -1.45 23.32
C GLY A 208 49.36 -0.71 23.61
N LEU A 209 49.73 0.31 22.83
CA LEU A 209 50.91 1.14 23.04
C LEU A 209 50.82 1.96 24.35
N GLU A 210 49.65 2.52 24.68
CA GLU A 210 49.42 3.22 25.95
C GLU A 210 49.57 2.32 27.16
N SER A 211 49.11 1.06 27.09
CA SER A 211 49.29 0.05 28.11
C SER A 211 50.79 -0.33 28.28
N ALA A 212 51.53 -0.50 27.17
CA ALA A 212 52.96 -0.73 27.18
C ALA A 212 53.72 0.46 27.77
N LEU A 213 53.34 1.68 27.42
CA LEU A 213 53.91 2.90 27.98
C LEU A 213 53.72 2.99 29.50
N ALA A 214 52.52 2.71 29.99
CA ALA A 214 52.22 2.69 31.42
C ALA A 214 53.08 1.64 32.17
N THR A 215 53.28 0.49 31.56
CA THR A 215 54.11 -0.61 32.14
C THR A 215 55.58 -0.19 32.21
N GLU A 216 56.12 0.41 31.12
CA GLU A 216 57.55 0.87 31.12
C GLU A 216 57.76 2.07 32.07
N LYS A 217 56.80 2.98 32.20
CA LYS A 217 56.89 4.07 33.20
C LYS A 217 56.83 3.53 34.63
N ALA A 218 56.01 2.55 34.94
CA ALA A 218 55.97 1.90 36.24
C ALA A 218 57.30 1.19 36.54
N ARG A 219 57.87 0.50 35.54
CA ARG A 219 59.20 -0.16 35.66
C ARG A 219 60.29 0.86 35.90
N LEU A 220 60.32 1.98 35.16
CA LEU A 220 61.31 3.07 35.37
C LEU A 220 61.18 3.65 36.79
N ALA A 221 59.98 3.91 37.28
CA ALA A 221 59.73 4.41 38.63
C ALA A 221 60.29 3.43 39.71
N GLY A 222 60.08 2.13 39.49
CA GLY A 222 60.62 1.07 40.35
C GLY A 222 62.17 1.05 40.36
N MET A 223 62.82 1.21 39.17
CA MET A 223 64.27 1.24 39.05
C MET A 223 64.88 2.50 39.71
N LEU A 224 64.23 3.64 39.57
CA LEU A 224 64.71 4.90 40.18
C LEU A 224 64.63 4.89 41.72
N ALA A 225 63.91 3.96 42.34
CA ALA A 225 63.89 3.80 43.78
C ALA A 225 65.22 3.26 44.36
N TYR A 226 66.04 2.58 43.54
CA TYR A 226 67.28 1.97 43.97
C TYR A 226 68.46 2.15 43.01
N LEU A 227 68.30 2.68 41.83
CA LEU A 227 69.32 2.96 40.83
C LEU A 227 69.51 4.46 40.61
N ALA A 228 70.75 4.89 40.32
CA ALA A 228 71.00 6.26 39.92
C ALA A 228 70.43 6.60 38.55
N PRO A 229 69.95 7.81 38.28
CA PRO A 229 69.40 8.24 36.98
C PRO A 229 70.34 8.01 35.79
N THR A 230 71.65 7.94 36.04
CA THR A 230 72.73 7.68 35.06
C THR A 230 72.99 6.21 34.82
N ALA A 231 72.33 5.30 35.51
CA ALA A 231 72.54 3.87 35.34
C ALA A 231 72.11 3.41 33.92
N PRO A 232 72.88 2.52 33.26
CA PRO A 232 72.58 2.08 31.89
C PRO A 232 71.16 1.52 31.74
N ALA A 233 70.65 0.80 32.73
CA ALA A 233 69.29 0.24 32.72
C ALA A 233 68.18 1.32 32.78
N VAL A 234 68.44 2.42 33.50
CA VAL A 234 67.52 3.57 33.56
C VAL A 234 67.48 4.33 32.21
N ILE A 235 68.67 4.53 31.61
CA ILE A 235 68.81 5.19 30.28
C ILE A 235 68.09 4.36 29.20
N GLU A 236 68.26 3.03 29.23
CA GLU A 236 67.58 2.12 28.29
C GLU A 236 66.06 2.19 28.43
N SER A 237 65.55 2.18 29.67
CA SER A 237 64.10 2.28 29.92
C SER A 237 63.53 3.64 29.48
N GLN A 238 64.28 4.75 29.70
CA GLN A 238 63.89 6.07 29.20
C GLN A 238 63.84 6.13 27.67
N ALA A 239 64.81 5.50 26.99
CA ALA A 239 64.85 5.42 25.55
C ALA A 239 63.65 4.62 24.99
N LYS A 240 63.26 3.51 25.66
CA LYS A 240 62.08 2.72 25.33
C LYS A 240 60.78 3.53 25.51
N ILE A 241 60.66 4.23 26.62
CA ILE A 241 59.51 5.11 26.88
C ILE A 241 59.34 6.13 25.75
N LYS A 242 60.46 6.81 25.42
CA LYS A 242 60.44 7.80 24.33
C LYS A 242 60.05 7.20 22.98
N ALA A 243 60.58 6.03 22.64
CA ALA A 243 60.25 5.33 21.40
C ALA A 243 58.73 4.96 21.32
N VAL A 244 58.13 4.51 22.43
CA VAL A 244 56.68 4.19 22.49
C VAL A 244 55.85 5.47 22.44
N GLU A 245 56.26 6.55 23.10
CA GLU A 245 55.60 7.86 23.02
C GLU A 245 55.59 8.42 21.57
N ASP A 246 56.77 8.37 20.89
CA ASP A 246 56.91 8.76 19.50
C ASP A 246 55.99 7.90 18.59
N GLN A 247 55.90 6.61 18.83
CA GLN A 247 55.00 5.72 18.06
C GLN A 247 53.51 6.04 18.28
N ILE A 248 53.11 6.36 19.51
CA ILE A 248 51.73 6.80 19.80
C ILE A 248 51.39 8.09 19.04
N VAL A 249 52.33 9.03 18.99
CA VAL A 249 52.17 10.29 18.24
C VAL A 249 51.96 9.99 16.75
N VAL A 250 52.73 9.08 16.18
CA VAL A 250 52.62 8.67 14.78
C VAL A 250 51.27 8.01 14.52
N GLU A 251 50.81 7.05 15.34
CA GLU A 251 49.52 6.38 15.17
C GLU A 251 48.33 7.33 15.34
N ARG A 252 48.42 8.26 16.31
CA ARG A 252 47.39 9.31 16.45
C ARG A 252 47.38 10.25 15.26
N ALA A 253 48.54 10.57 14.69
CA ALA A 253 48.63 11.38 13.50
C ALA A 253 48.03 10.67 12.28
N HIS A 254 48.10 9.34 12.19
CA HIS A 254 47.43 8.57 11.14
C HIS A 254 45.91 8.67 11.24
N LEU A 255 45.34 8.73 12.43
CA LEU A 255 43.89 8.92 12.63
C LEU A 255 43.40 10.35 12.28
N THR A 256 44.31 11.34 12.41
CA THR A 256 43.96 12.76 12.19
C THR A 256 44.47 13.29 10.85
N ARG A 257 45.36 12.56 10.19
CA ARG A 257 45.94 12.94 8.91
C ARG A 257 45.09 12.39 7.77
N PRO A 258 44.84 13.17 6.68
CA PRO A 258 44.23 12.63 5.49
C PRO A 258 45.03 11.46 4.92
N ALA A 259 44.34 10.42 4.45
CA ALA A 259 44.89 9.14 3.97
C ALA A 259 45.87 9.27 2.77
N SER A 260 46.05 10.44 2.22
CA SER A 260 46.98 10.72 1.11
C SER A 260 47.72 12.04 1.33
N ALA A 261 48.81 11.99 2.14
CA ALA A 261 49.74 13.12 2.29
C ALA A 261 50.69 13.29 1.08
N THR A 262 50.47 12.58 -0.02
CA THR A 262 51.32 12.62 -1.23
C THR A 262 50.71 13.37 -2.40
N ASP A 263 49.41 13.73 -2.33
CA ASP A 263 48.77 14.53 -3.40
C ASP A 263 48.17 15.81 -2.83
N ALA A 264 48.49 16.93 -3.44
CA ALA A 264 48.09 18.30 -3.10
C ALA A 264 46.60 18.59 -3.39
N GLY A 265 45.69 17.76 -2.92
CA GLY A 265 44.26 17.90 -3.10
C GLY A 265 43.47 17.39 -1.89
N GLY A 266 43.23 18.27 -0.93
CA GLY A 266 42.04 18.35 -0.06
C GLY A 266 41.49 17.07 0.61
N ALA A 267 42.31 16.05 0.92
CA ALA A 267 41.83 14.83 1.61
C ALA A 267 41.30 15.14 3.01
N LYS A 268 40.09 14.68 3.32
CA LYS A 268 39.41 14.95 4.59
C LYS A 268 40.05 14.15 5.75
N PRO A 269 40.11 14.69 6.97
CA PRO A 269 40.58 13.95 8.14
C PRO A 269 39.70 12.72 8.39
N PHE A 270 40.32 11.64 8.93
CA PHE A 270 39.67 10.33 9.12
C PHE A 270 38.35 10.40 9.90
N ASN A 271 38.25 11.26 10.91
CA ASN A 271 37.01 11.47 11.67
C ASN A 271 35.86 12.07 10.85
N GLN A 272 36.17 12.98 9.90
CA GLN A 272 35.20 13.53 8.95
C GLN A 272 34.80 12.47 7.89
N LEU A 273 35.75 11.63 7.51
CA LEU A 273 35.55 10.51 6.61
C LEU A 273 34.59 9.46 7.23
N LEU A 274 34.79 9.13 8.48
CA LEU A 274 33.95 8.22 9.24
C LEU A 274 32.53 8.77 9.40
N ALA A 275 32.41 10.06 9.76
CA ALA A 275 31.11 10.71 9.89
C ALA A 275 30.34 10.76 8.55
N SER A 276 31.02 11.03 7.42
CA SER A 276 30.41 11.03 6.10
C SER A 276 30.00 9.62 5.64
N TYR A 277 30.81 8.61 5.98
CA TYR A 277 30.48 7.20 5.72
C TYR A 277 29.26 6.73 6.51
N GLN A 278 29.16 7.07 7.79
CA GLN A 278 28.00 6.77 8.62
C GLN A 278 26.72 7.45 8.14
N MET A 279 26.80 8.70 7.68
CA MET A 279 25.65 9.38 7.06
C MET A 279 25.17 8.68 5.81
N VAL A 280 26.07 8.17 4.98
CA VAL A 280 25.72 7.41 3.76
C VAL A 280 25.06 6.06 4.07
N GLN A 281 25.39 5.45 5.21
CA GLN A 281 24.74 4.18 5.64
C GLN A 281 23.35 4.38 6.28
N LEU A 282 23.08 5.57 6.84
CA LEU A 282 21.82 5.86 7.55
C LEU A 282 20.73 6.44 6.64
N GLU A 283 21.07 6.97 5.45
CA GLU A 283 20.13 7.38 4.41
C GLU A 283 19.75 6.20 3.48
#